data_1128cc57a990bfd5632e2bb34d6989fa
#
_entry.id   1128cc57a990bfd5632e2bb34d6989fa
#
_cell.length_a   1.000
_cell.length_b   1.000
_cell.length_c   1.000
_cell.angle_alpha   90.00
_cell.angle_beta   90.00
_cell.angle_gamma   90.00
#
_symmetry.space_group_name_H-M   'P 1'
#
loop_
_entity.id
_entity.type
_entity.pdbx_description
1 polymer ?
#
loop_
_entity_poly.entity_id
_entity_poly.type
_entity_poly.pdbx_seq_one_letter_code
_entity_poly.pdbx_strand_id
1 'polypeptide(L)'
;SSAWDRACELYAELTGGTADYGIAHAQRFGHARFGTAYPNPLVPDWGADRPVDLVGHSFGGATARLLAQLLAHGCPEEVQAAEAAGEAPSPLFTGGKAGWVHALVAIAAPHDGSTFLNVQPDAANALSTLFLGAARALGISAFKGVYDFRLDQFGIRRDPDEPLTTAALRMLAQNPLPAGDNAFDDLRPAGARALNARIETLPDTWYFSIPCCRTLPRLLTHDQKPDTAMTPLLWPFSTAMGRDGAGMLTHGKTAQ
;
A
#
# COMPACT_ATOMS: atom_id res chain seq x y z
N SER A 1 -3.51 1.29 -6.01
CA SER A 1 -2.06 1.37 -6.23
C SER A 1 -1.32 0.38 -5.34
N SER A 2 -0.17 -0.08 -5.80
CA SER A 2 0.78 -0.92 -5.07
C SER A 2 1.49 -0.14 -3.95
N ALA A 3 2.29 -0.85 -3.15
CA ALA A 3 3.19 -0.20 -2.20
C ALA A 3 4.23 0.68 -2.90
N TRP A 4 4.65 0.28 -4.11
CA TRP A 4 5.59 1.03 -4.93
C TRP A 4 5.01 2.37 -5.38
N ASP A 5 3.87 2.36 -6.05
CA ASP A 5 3.21 3.60 -6.50
C ASP A 5 2.95 4.56 -5.34
N ARG A 6 2.45 4.01 -4.23
CA ARG A 6 2.18 4.80 -3.02
C ARG A 6 3.44 5.41 -2.42
N ALA A 7 4.57 4.71 -2.46
CA ALA A 7 5.85 5.25 -2.00
C ALA A 7 6.33 6.40 -2.91
N CYS A 8 6.18 6.26 -4.23
CA CYS A 8 6.50 7.31 -5.20
C CYS A 8 5.59 8.54 -5.05
N GLU A 9 4.29 8.31 -4.86
CA GLU A 9 3.32 9.40 -4.61
C GLU A 9 3.61 10.12 -3.29
N LEU A 10 3.86 9.37 -2.21
CA LEU A 10 4.20 9.94 -0.91
C LEU A 10 5.49 10.76 -0.97
N TYR A 11 6.50 10.28 -1.69
CA TYR A 11 7.72 11.05 -1.91
C TYR A 11 7.43 12.37 -2.63
N ALA A 12 6.67 12.33 -3.72
CA ALA A 12 6.32 13.53 -4.47
C ALA A 12 5.45 14.50 -3.67
N GLU A 13 4.55 14.00 -2.82
CA GLU A 13 3.73 14.84 -1.94
C GLU A 13 4.58 15.52 -0.86
N LEU A 14 5.55 14.81 -0.29
CA LEU A 14 6.44 15.37 0.73
C LEU A 14 7.43 16.39 0.16
N THR A 15 8.00 16.13 -1.02
CA THR A 15 9.04 16.97 -1.63
C THR A 15 8.52 18.00 -2.63
N GLY A 16 7.28 17.88 -3.06
CA GLY A 16 6.73 18.57 -4.24
C GLY A 16 7.14 17.90 -5.54
N GLY A 17 6.51 18.28 -6.64
CA GLY A 17 6.77 17.77 -7.97
C GLY A 17 5.73 16.76 -8.45
N THR A 18 6.07 15.98 -9.47
CA THR A 18 5.18 14.96 -10.04
C THR A 18 5.63 13.58 -9.58
N ALA A 19 4.69 12.73 -9.15
CA ALA A 19 4.98 11.35 -8.84
C ALA A 19 5.59 10.65 -10.07
N ASP A 20 6.77 10.07 -9.92
CA ASP A 20 7.48 9.31 -10.96
C ASP A 20 7.58 7.87 -10.47
N TYR A 21 6.85 6.98 -11.11
CA TYR A 21 6.82 5.54 -10.77
C TYR A 21 8.02 4.77 -11.32
N GLY A 22 8.84 5.43 -12.15
CA GLY A 22 9.99 4.82 -12.83
C GLY A 22 9.67 4.29 -14.23
N ILE A 23 10.69 4.20 -15.06
CA ILE A 23 10.55 3.73 -16.45
C ILE A 23 10.37 2.22 -16.51
N ALA A 24 11.22 1.48 -15.79
CA ALA A 24 11.18 0.02 -15.80
C ALA A 24 9.88 -0.50 -15.16
N HIS A 25 9.45 0.10 -14.06
CA HIS A 25 8.19 -0.23 -13.38
C HIS A 25 6.98 0.03 -14.29
N ALA A 26 6.89 1.24 -14.84
CA ALA A 26 5.79 1.61 -15.73
C ALA A 26 5.71 0.71 -16.98
N GLN A 27 6.84 0.36 -17.57
CA GLN A 27 6.90 -0.58 -18.70
C GLN A 27 6.49 -2.00 -18.31
N ARG A 28 6.96 -2.48 -17.15
CA ARG A 28 6.64 -3.82 -16.63
C ARG A 28 5.15 -4.01 -16.40
N PHE A 29 4.47 -3.01 -15.87
CA PHE A 29 3.08 -3.10 -15.49
C PHE A 29 2.10 -2.40 -16.44
N GLY A 30 2.60 -1.76 -17.48
CA GLY A 30 1.80 -1.22 -18.58
C GLY A 30 0.96 0.00 -18.19
N HIS A 31 1.47 0.87 -17.33
CA HIS A 31 0.82 2.12 -16.94
C HIS A 31 1.70 3.35 -17.22
N ALA A 32 1.16 4.56 -17.00
CA ALA A 32 1.90 5.79 -17.17
C ALA A 32 3.03 5.90 -16.13
N ARG A 33 4.22 6.38 -16.56
CA ARG A 33 5.35 6.66 -15.68
C ARG A 33 5.03 7.74 -14.66
N PHE A 34 4.33 8.78 -15.09
CA PHE A 34 4.05 9.94 -14.25
C PHE A 34 2.61 9.92 -13.73
N GLY A 35 2.49 10.14 -12.44
CA GLY A 35 1.23 10.23 -11.72
C GLY A 35 0.81 11.65 -11.40
N THR A 36 0.35 11.86 -10.16
CA THR A 36 -0.15 13.15 -9.70
C THR A 36 0.96 14.17 -9.51
N ALA A 37 0.68 15.42 -9.89
CA ALA A 37 1.53 16.55 -9.57
C ALA A 37 1.14 17.18 -8.22
N TYR A 38 2.14 17.40 -7.38
CA TYR A 38 2.04 18.06 -6.08
C TYR A 38 2.83 19.38 -6.15
N PRO A 39 2.19 20.52 -6.48
CA PRO A 39 2.89 21.77 -6.74
C PRO A 39 3.55 22.34 -5.47
N ASN A 40 3.04 22.00 -4.30
CA ASN A 40 3.54 22.49 -3.02
C ASN A 40 4.05 21.31 -2.20
N PRO A 41 5.32 21.31 -1.78
CA PRO A 41 5.84 20.27 -0.89
C PRO A 41 5.14 20.32 0.46
N LEU A 42 4.78 19.17 0.99
CA LEU A 42 4.22 19.07 2.34
C LEU A 42 5.31 19.32 3.41
N VAL A 43 6.54 18.94 3.12
CA VAL A 43 7.70 19.16 3.98
C VAL A 43 8.77 19.89 3.18
N PRO A 44 8.73 21.22 3.09
CA PRO A 44 9.80 22.01 2.49
C PRO A 44 11.13 21.72 3.22
N ASP A 45 12.20 21.66 2.47
CA ASP A 45 13.56 21.40 3.01
C ASP A 45 13.70 20.06 3.75
N TRP A 46 12.94 19.03 3.34
CA TRP A 46 13.09 17.69 3.87
C TRP A 46 14.50 17.14 3.59
N GLY A 47 15.17 16.69 4.63
CA GLY A 47 16.53 16.23 4.54
C GLY A 47 17.02 15.62 5.85
N ALA A 48 18.32 15.24 5.90
CA ALA A 48 18.92 14.66 7.09
C ALA A 48 18.93 15.64 8.29
N ASP A 49 19.04 16.94 8.02
CA ASP A 49 18.99 17.98 9.08
C ASP A 49 17.54 18.29 9.53
N ARG A 50 16.56 17.81 8.78
CA ARG A 50 15.13 17.97 9.05
C ARG A 50 14.37 16.69 8.73
N PRO A 51 14.67 15.59 9.44
CA PRO A 51 14.02 14.31 9.20
C PRO A 51 12.57 14.34 9.64
N VAL A 52 11.78 13.37 9.13
CA VAL A 52 10.37 13.19 9.50
C VAL A 52 10.16 11.86 10.21
N ASP A 53 9.10 11.81 11.02
CA ASP A 53 8.54 10.58 11.53
C ASP A 53 7.38 10.14 10.62
N LEU A 54 7.43 8.90 10.13
CA LEU A 54 6.37 8.33 9.31
C LEU A 54 5.46 7.44 10.17
N VAL A 55 4.17 7.72 10.15
CA VAL A 55 3.17 6.88 10.83
C VAL A 55 2.27 6.23 9.79
N GLY A 56 2.40 4.91 9.66
CA GLY A 56 1.64 4.11 8.68
C GLY A 56 0.62 3.20 9.37
N HIS A 57 -0.67 3.38 9.05
CA HIS A 57 -1.74 2.46 9.47
C HIS A 57 -2.01 1.44 8.38
N SER A 58 -2.20 0.17 8.74
CA SER A 58 -2.52 -0.92 7.82
C SER A 58 -1.47 -1.00 6.69
N PHE A 59 -1.89 -0.99 5.41
CA PHE A 59 -0.99 -1.00 4.26
C PHE A 59 -0.03 0.20 4.20
N GLY A 60 -0.37 1.31 4.89
CA GLY A 60 0.51 2.46 5.04
C GLY A 60 1.84 2.15 5.72
N GLY A 61 1.89 1.15 6.61
CA GLY A 61 3.15 0.69 7.21
C GLY A 61 4.10 0.06 6.19
N ALA A 62 3.60 -0.75 5.28
CA ALA A 62 4.38 -1.31 4.18
C ALA A 62 4.88 -0.21 3.22
N THR A 63 4.00 0.74 2.87
CA THR A 63 4.33 1.91 2.04
C THR A 63 5.47 2.72 2.66
N ALA A 64 5.36 3.05 3.95
CA ALA A 64 6.36 3.86 4.66
C ALA A 64 7.74 3.15 4.74
N ARG A 65 7.74 1.82 4.96
CA ARG A 65 8.98 1.02 4.95
C ARG A 65 9.63 1.01 3.57
N LEU A 66 8.84 0.84 2.51
CA LEU A 66 9.36 0.86 1.15
C LEU A 66 9.91 2.25 0.79
N LEU A 67 9.22 3.32 1.18
CA LEU A 67 9.72 4.69 0.98
C LEU A 67 11.07 4.89 1.68
N ALA A 68 11.20 4.50 2.94
CA ALA A 68 12.46 4.60 3.68
C ALA A 68 13.59 3.81 3.00
N GLN A 69 13.29 2.60 2.50
CA GLN A 69 14.22 1.78 1.73
C GLN A 69 14.68 2.47 0.45
N LEU A 70 13.76 3.02 -0.33
CA LEU A 70 14.08 3.73 -1.57
C LEU A 70 14.88 5.01 -1.32
N LEU A 71 14.56 5.74 -0.26
CA LEU A 71 15.34 6.90 0.16
C LEU A 71 16.79 6.54 0.47
N ALA A 72 17.01 5.46 1.20
CA ALA A 72 18.35 5.05 1.62
C ALA A 72 19.15 4.45 0.45
N HIS A 73 18.58 3.51 -0.27
CA HIS A 73 19.30 2.67 -1.24
C HIS A 73 18.94 2.92 -2.71
N GLY A 74 17.82 3.62 -2.96
CA GLY A 74 17.34 3.84 -4.32
C GLY A 74 16.82 2.58 -4.99
N CYS A 75 16.83 2.61 -6.33
CA CYS A 75 16.49 1.49 -7.20
C CYS A 75 17.41 1.49 -8.42
N PRO A 76 18.48 0.70 -8.45
CA PRO A 76 19.42 0.67 -9.58
C PRO A 76 18.77 0.32 -10.91
N GLU A 77 17.73 -0.50 -10.92
CA GLU A 77 16.99 -0.86 -12.14
C GLU A 77 16.34 0.38 -12.79
N GLU A 78 15.74 1.27 -11.99
CA GLU A 78 15.12 2.50 -12.47
C GLU A 78 16.17 3.53 -12.94
N VAL A 79 17.31 3.60 -12.25
CA VAL A 79 18.43 4.47 -12.66
C VAL A 79 18.96 4.02 -14.02
N GLN A 80 19.21 2.73 -14.19
CA GLN A 80 19.70 2.19 -15.47
C GLN A 80 18.68 2.37 -16.61
N ALA A 81 17.39 2.19 -16.32
CA ALA A 81 16.34 2.40 -17.32
C ALA A 81 16.27 3.89 -17.76
N ALA A 82 16.41 4.82 -16.82
CA ALA A 82 16.45 6.25 -17.13
C ALA A 82 17.69 6.62 -17.95
N GLU A 83 18.87 6.13 -17.56
CA GLU A 83 20.12 6.32 -18.31
C GLU A 83 20.01 5.79 -19.75
N ALA A 84 19.45 4.59 -19.91
CA ALA A 84 19.24 3.98 -21.22
C ALA A 84 18.26 4.78 -22.10
N ALA A 85 17.30 5.45 -21.48
CA ALA A 85 16.36 6.36 -22.16
C ALA A 85 16.94 7.76 -22.42
N GLY A 86 18.12 8.08 -21.89
CA GLY A 86 18.70 9.43 -21.96
C GLY A 86 17.95 10.44 -21.07
N GLU A 87 17.30 9.98 -20.03
CA GLU A 87 16.51 10.78 -19.10
C GLU A 87 17.10 10.77 -17.68
N ALA A 88 16.76 11.76 -16.88
CA ALA A 88 17.12 11.78 -15.47
C ALA A 88 16.21 10.84 -14.67
N PRO A 89 16.76 10.00 -13.78
CA PRO A 89 15.95 9.22 -12.85
C PRO A 89 15.31 10.11 -11.79
N SER A 90 14.19 9.65 -11.23
CA SER A 90 13.65 10.29 -10.03
C SER A 90 14.70 10.35 -8.92
N PRO A 91 14.84 11.46 -8.19
CA PRO A 91 15.74 11.54 -7.04
C PRO A 91 15.46 10.48 -5.96
N LEU A 92 14.24 9.93 -5.89
CA LEU A 92 13.91 8.82 -5.01
C LEU A 92 14.74 7.57 -5.35
N PHE A 93 14.94 7.29 -6.64
CA PHE A 93 15.63 6.08 -7.10
C PHE A 93 17.15 6.18 -7.04
N THR A 94 17.70 7.36 -6.84
CA THR A 94 19.17 7.52 -6.68
C THR A 94 19.67 7.11 -5.30
N GLY A 95 18.79 6.98 -4.31
CA GLY A 95 19.17 6.67 -2.92
C GLY A 95 19.98 7.78 -2.25
N GLY A 96 20.82 7.38 -1.28
CA GLY A 96 21.74 8.29 -0.57
C GLY A 96 21.07 9.24 0.41
N LYS A 97 19.81 8.96 0.79
CA LYS A 97 18.99 9.77 1.70
C LYS A 97 18.69 9.04 3.00
N ALA A 98 19.65 8.22 3.47
CA ALA A 98 19.61 7.67 4.82
C ALA A 98 19.52 8.79 5.85
N GLY A 99 18.75 8.60 6.91
CA GLY A 99 18.53 9.63 7.93
C GLY A 99 17.44 10.68 7.59
N TRP A 100 16.81 10.63 6.42
CA TRP A 100 15.66 11.48 6.12
C TRP A 100 14.39 11.03 6.86
N VAL A 101 14.33 9.78 7.28
CA VAL A 101 13.26 9.23 8.14
C VAL A 101 13.88 8.92 9.50
N HIS A 102 13.49 9.70 10.53
CA HIS A 102 13.96 9.50 11.89
C HIS A 102 13.26 8.31 12.55
N ALA A 103 11.94 8.20 12.43
CA ALA A 103 11.18 7.09 12.98
C ALA A 103 10.08 6.61 12.03
N LEU A 104 9.80 5.31 12.10
CA LEU A 104 8.72 4.67 11.39
C LEU A 104 7.83 3.91 12.36
N VAL A 105 6.58 4.34 12.48
CA VAL A 105 5.56 3.75 13.34
C VAL A 105 4.54 3.00 12.49
N ALA A 106 4.49 1.69 12.61
CA ALA A 106 3.54 0.83 11.91
C ALA A 106 2.40 0.42 12.86
N ILE A 107 1.18 0.88 12.57
CA ILE A 107 -0.02 0.59 13.37
C ILE A 107 -0.86 -0.44 12.62
N ALA A 108 -1.09 -1.60 13.23
CA ALA A 108 -1.87 -2.71 12.64
C ALA A 108 -1.45 -3.04 11.20
N ALA A 109 -0.16 -2.92 10.88
CA ALA A 109 0.34 -3.14 9.54
C ALA A 109 0.55 -4.63 9.26
N PRO A 110 0.02 -5.17 8.15
CA PRO A 110 0.14 -6.58 7.80
C PRO A 110 1.48 -6.83 7.05
N HIS A 111 2.60 -6.72 7.77
CA HIS A 111 3.94 -6.87 7.16
C HIS A 111 4.19 -8.27 6.56
N ASP A 112 3.54 -9.31 7.09
CA ASP A 112 3.58 -10.66 6.52
C ASP A 112 2.38 -10.97 5.60
N GLY A 113 1.62 -9.94 5.28
CA GLY A 113 0.42 -10.05 4.46
C GLY A 113 -0.82 -10.42 5.27
N SER A 114 -1.89 -10.73 4.55
CA SER A 114 -3.17 -11.12 5.11
C SER A 114 -3.64 -12.43 4.50
N THR A 115 -3.90 -13.43 5.34
CA THR A 115 -4.50 -14.70 4.92
C THR A 115 -5.90 -14.54 4.36
N PHE A 116 -6.57 -13.45 4.70
CA PHE A 116 -7.88 -13.13 4.17
C PHE A 116 -7.94 -13.22 2.63
N LEU A 117 -6.87 -12.78 1.96
CA LEU A 117 -6.79 -12.80 0.49
C LEU A 117 -6.51 -14.18 -0.11
N ASN A 118 -6.16 -15.17 0.73
CA ASN A 118 -5.90 -16.56 0.30
C ASN A 118 -7.10 -17.50 0.52
N VAL A 119 -7.90 -17.23 1.58
CA VAL A 119 -8.91 -18.19 2.07
C VAL A 119 -10.10 -18.36 1.13
N GLN A 120 -10.41 -17.35 0.34
CA GLN A 120 -11.49 -17.40 -0.67
C GLN A 120 -11.18 -16.45 -1.83
N PRO A 121 -10.76 -16.96 -2.98
CA PRO A 121 -10.62 -16.15 -4.19
C PRO A 121 -11.91 -15.38 -4.54
N ASP A 122 -13.08 -16.01 -4.34
CA ASP A 122 -14.39 -15.38 -4.57
C ASP A 122 -14.73 -14.33 -3.50
N ALA A 123 -14.34 -14.54 -2.25
CA ALA A 123 -14.52 -13.55 -1.19
C ALA A 123 -13.47 -12.42 -1.27
N ALA A 124 -12.26 -12.70 -1.72
CA ALA A 124 -11.29 -11.67 -2.06
C ALA A 124 -11.82 -10.78 -3.21
N ASN A 125 -12.44 -11.40 -4.23
CA ASN A 125 -13.12 -10.68 -5.30
C ASN A 125 -14.37 -9.93 -4.79
N ALA A 126 -15.16 -10.53 -3.89
CA ALA A 126 -16.31 -9.87 -3.27
C ALA A 126 -15.87 -8.74 -2.33
N LEU A 127 -14.78 -8.88 -1.58
CA LEU A 127 -14.25 -7.83 -0.73
C LEU A 127 -13.57 -6.74 -1.54
N SER A 128 -12.77 -7.09 -2.55
CA SER A 128 -12.24 -6.10 -3.49
C SER A 128 -13.37 -5.34 -4.18
N THR A 129 -14.45 -6.03 -4.54
CA THR A 129 -15.67 -5.42 -5.09
C THR A 129 -16.36 -4.55 -4.03
N LEU A 130 -16.44 -4.97 -2.78
CA LEU A 130 -17.04 -4.20 -1.70
C LEU A 130 -16.15 -2.99 -1.31
N PHE A 131 -14.85 -3.18 -1.15
CA PHE A 131 -13.90 -2.09 -0.90
C PHE A 131 -13.80 -1.14 -2.08
N LEU A 132 -13.73 -1.66 -3.28
CA LEU A 132 -13.72 -0.88 -4.50
C LEU A 132 -15.08 -0.20 -4.72
N GLY A 133 -16.18 -0.86 -4.37
CA GLY A 133 -17.53 -0.29 -4.36
C GLY A 133 -17.70 0.80 -3.31
N ALA A 134 -17.21 0.58 -2.09
CA ALA A 134 -17.20 1.58 -1.02
C ALA A 134 -16.24 2.74 -1.36
N ALA A 135 -15.05 2.45 -1.87
CA ALA A 135 -14.09 3.44 -2.35
C ALA A 135 -14.68 4.29 -3.49
N ARG A 136 -15.40 3.65 -4.40
CA ARG A 136 -16.12 4.31 -5.50
C ARG A 136 -17.27 5.15 -4.98
N ALA A 137 -18.08 4.62 -4.05
CA ALA A 137 -19.18 5.36 -3.44
C ALA A 137 -18.68 6.57 -2.64
N LEU A 138 -17.59 6.41 -1.88
CA LEU A 138 -16.95 7.48 -1.13
C LEU A 138 -16.19 8.46 -2.04
N GLY A 139 -15.54 7.97 -3.10
CA GLY A 139 -14.87 8.81 -4.10
C GLY A 139 -15.81 9.60 -5.02
N ILE A 140 -17.10 9.22 -5.06
CA ILE A 140 -18.14 9.83 -5.89
C ILE A 140 -18.99 10.84 -5.09
N SER A 141 -19.01 10.74 -3.75
CA SER A 141 -19.83 11.55 -2.85
C SER A 141 -19.10 12.78 -2.33
N ALA A 142 -19.81 13.61 -1.55
CA ALA A 142 -19.29 14.81 -0.85
C ALA A 142 -18.04 14.55 0.04
N PHE A 143 -17.59 13.31 0.18
CA PHE A 143 -16.39 12.91 0.92
C PHE A 143 -15.08 12.99 0.11
N LYS A 144 -15.11 13.41 -1.16
CA LYS A 144 -13.89 13.63 -1.99
C LYS A 144 -12.86 14.55 -1.31
N GLY A 145 -13.31 15.46 -0.46
CA GLY A 145 -12.42 16.33 0.33
C GLY A 145 -11.78 15.66 1.54
N VAL A 146 -12.20 14.42 1.90
CA VAL A 146 -11.70 13.70 3.08
C VAL A 146 -10.79 12.55 2.69
N TYR A 147 -11.10 11.85 1.59
CA TYR A 147 -10.29 10.73 1.12
C TYR A 147 -10.43 10.51 -0.40
N ASP A 148 -9.32 10.54 -1.12
CA ASP A 148 -9.22 10.23 -2.53
C ASP A 148 -8.44 8.92 -2.73
N PHE A 149 -9.09 7.91 -3.32
CA PHE A 149 -8.47 6.61 -3.61
C PHE A 149 -7.57 6.61 -4.85
N ARG A 150 -7.45 7.77 -5.54
CA ARG A 150 -6.59 7.94 -6.71
C ARG A 150 -6.78 6.85 -7.77
N LEU A 151 -8.02 6.44 -8.02
CA LEU A 151 -8.35 5.39 -8.99
C LEU A 151 -8.20 5.85 -10.44
N ASP A 152 -8.00 7.13 -10.64
CA ASP A 152 -7.84 7.75 -11.96
C ASP A 152 -6.54 7.32 -12.66
N GLN A 153 -5.49 6.96 -11.93
CA GLN A 153 -4.27 6.36 -12.50
C GLN A 153 -4.52 5.05 -13.23
N PHE A 154 -5.57 4.32 -12.84
CA PHE A 154 -6.01 3.08 -13.49
C PHE A 154 -7.10 3.32 -14.55
N GLY A 155 -7.30 4.56 -15.00
CA GLY A 155 -8.37 4.90 -15.94
C GLY A 155 -9.77 4.86 -15.34
N ILE A 156 -9.90 4.69 -14.02
CA ILE A 156 -11.18 4.65 -13.31
C ILE A 156 -11.58 6.08 -12.97
N ARG A 157 -12.10 6.79 -13.98
CA ARG A 157 -12.67 8.12 -13.81
C ARG A 157 -14.18 8.09 -14.06
N ARG A 158 -14.92 8.87 -13.29
CA ARG A 158 -16.29 9.19 -13.58
C ARG A 158 -16.32 10.50 -14.36
N ASP A 159 -16.97 10.50 -15.51
CA ASP A 159 -17.29 11.75 -16.19
C ASP A 159 -18.28 12.55 -15.34
N PRO A 160 -18.14 13.88 -15.25
CA PRO A 160 -19.01 14.72 -14.41
C PRO A 160 -20.51 14.50 -14.68
N ASP A 161 -20.87 14.23 -15.94
CA ASP A 161 -22.24 14.03 -16.40
C ASP A 161 -22.71 12.58 -16.42
N GLU A 162 -21.83 11.62 -16.07
CA GLU A 162 -22.17 10.19 -16.06
C GLU A 162 -22.98 9.83 -14.80
N PRO A 163 -24.16 9.15 -14.94
CA PRO A 163 -24.91 8.66 -13.79
C PRO A 163 -24.06 7.70 -12.91
N LEU A 164 -24.23 7.81 -11.60
CA LEU A 164 -23.49 7.00 -10.61
C LEU A 164 -23.60 5.49 -10.86
N THR A 165 -24.80 5.04 -11.23
CA THR A 165 -25.09 3.63 -11.52
C THR A 165 -24.35 3.14 -12.76
N THR A 166 -24.28 3.95 -13.81
CA THR A 166 -23.56 3.64 -15.05
C THR A 166 -22.06 3.59 -14.81
N ALA A 167 -21.51 4.59 -14.11
CA ALA A 167 -20.11 4.61 -13.71
C ALA A 167 -19.74 3.36 -12.89
N ALA A 168 -20.55 3.01 -11.90
CA ALA A 168 -20.33 1.85 -11.05
C ALA A 168 -20.37 0.53 -11.86
N LEU A 169 -21.33 0.34 -12.75
CA LEU A 169 -21.44 -0.85 -13.61
C LEU A 169 -20.25 -0.95 -14.58
N ARG A 170 -19.90 0.15 -15.23
CA ARG A 170 -18.72 0.22 -16.11
C ARG A 170 -17.43 -0.13 -15.36
N MET A 171 -17.26 0.43 -14.18
CA MET A 171 -16.10 0.18 -13.32
C MET A 171 -16.07 -1.25 -12.79
N LEU A 172 -17.21 -1.90 -12.56
CA LEU A 172 -17.29 -3.31 -12.19
C LEU A 172 -16.97 -4.24 -13.37
N ALA A 173 -17.36 -3.85 -14.58
CA ALA A 173 -17.09 -4.62 -15.78
C ALA A 173 -15.62 -4.55 -16.26
N GLN A 174 -14.94 -3.47 -15.91
CA GLN A 174 -13.51 -3.32 -16.16
C GLN A 174 -12.75 -3.99 -15.02
N ASN A 175 -11.83 -4.90 -15.32
CA ASN A 175 -10.87 -5.44 -14.33
C ASN A 175 -9.62 -4.54 -14.38
N PRO A 176 -9.60 -3.41 -13.62
CA PRO A 176 -8.70 -2.30 -13.90
C PRO A 176 -7.38 -2.39 -13.15
N LEU A 177 -7.19 -3.40 -12.31
CA LEU A 177 -5.97 -3.51 -11.53
C LEU A 177 -4.96 -4.38 -12.28
N PRO A 178 -3.79 -3.83 -12.68
CA PRO A 178 -2.73 -4.62 -13.25
C PRO A 178 -2.34 -5.74 -12.27
N ALA A 179 -2.18 -6.95 -12.80
CA ALA A 179 -1.71 -8.08 -12.01
C ALA A 179 -0.27 -7.78 -11.53
N GLY A 180 -0.01 -7.97 -10.25
CA GLY A 180 1.30 -7.76 -9.65
C GLY A 180 1.63 -6.31 -9.26
N ASP A 181 0.78 -5.34 -9.61
CA ASP A 181 0.97 -3.94 -9.26
C ASP A 181 -0.27 -3.33 -8.61
N ASN A 182 -0.67 -3.93 -7.52
CA ASN A 182 -1.81 -3.46 -6.74
C ASN A 182 -1.70 -3.89 -5.27
N ALA A 183 -2.43 -3.19 -4.40
CA ALA A 183 -2.41 -3.44 -2.97
C ALA A 183 -2.85 -4.86 -2.57
N PHE A 184 -3.70 -5.51 -3.37
CA PHE A 184 -4.16 -6.87 -3.05
C PHE A 184 -3.06 -7.90 -3.25
N ASP A 185 -2.27 -7.74 -4.32
CA ASP A 185 -1.13 -8.62 -4.58
C ASP A 185 -0.03 -8.42 -3.53
N ASP A 186 0.27 -7.17 -3.16
CA ASP A 186 1.23 -6.85 -2.10
C ASP A 186 0.77 -7.33 -0.72
N LEU A 187 -0.53 -7.33 -0.44
CA LEU A 187 -1.09 -7.77 0.83
C LEU A 187 -1.24 -9.30 0.93
N ARG A 188 -1.14 -10.05 -0.16
CA ARG A 188 -1.07 -11.51 -0.07
C ARG A 188 0.21 -11.93 0.65
N PRO A 189 0.22 -13.03 1.42
CA PRO A 189 1.42 -13.48 2.12
C PRO A 189 2.64 -13.67 1.20
N ALA A 190 2.43 -14.07 -0.05
CA ALA A 190 3.51 -14.20 -1.03
C ALA A 190 4.06 -12.82 -1.46
N GLY A 191 3.18 -11.86 -1.75
CA GLY A 191 3.56 -10.49 -2.11
C GLY A 191 4.25 -9.77 -0.95
N ALA A 192 3.70 -9.87 0.26
CA ALA A 192 4.29 -9.29 1.46
C ALA A 192 5.70 -9.83 1.73
N ARG A 193 5.91 -11.15 1.56
CA ARG A 193 7.26 -11.75 1.68
C ARG A 193 8.20 -11.25 0.59
N ALA A 194 7.73 -11.13 -0.65
CA ALA A 194 8.53 -10.59 -1.75
C ALA A 194 8.92 -9.12 -1.49
N LEU A 195 8.00 -8.33 -0.94
CA LEU A 195 8.27 -6.95 -0.52
C LEU A 195 9.28 -6.90 0.62
N ASN A 196 9.09 -7.71 1.67
CA ASN A 196 10.00 -7.77 2.83
C ASN A 196 11.41 -8.22 2.44
N ALA A 197 11.56 -9.10 1.45
CA ALA A 197 12.87 -9.53 0.97
C ALA A 197 13.69 -8.39 0.32
N ARG A 198 13.05 -7.27 0.00
CA ARG A 198 13.67 -6.09 -0.61
C ARG A 198 13.87 -4.94 0.38
N ILE A 199 13.42 -5.10 1.62
CA ILE A 199 13.42 -4.04 2.64
C ILE A 199 14.29 -4.48 3.81
N GLU A 200 15.26 -3.65 4.15
CA GLU A 200 16.14 -3.83 5.29
C GLU A 200 15.69 -2.97 6.48
N THR A 201 16.20 -3.28 7.67
CA THR A 201 16.13 -2.38 8.82
C THR A 201 17.28 -1.39 8.72
N LEU A 202 16.96 -0.12 8.52
CA LEU A 202 17.96 0.94 8.38
C LEU A 202 18.54 1.31 9.74
N PRO A 203 19.87 1.46 9.86
CA PRO A 203 20.51 1.71 11.16
C PRO A 203 20.17 3.09 11.76
N ASP A 204 19.86 4.07 10.91
CA ASP A 204 19.59 5.46 11.30
C ASP A 204 18.07 5.76 11.47
N THR A 205 17.22 4.73 11.45
CA THR A 205 15.78 4.87 11.58
C THR A 205 15.25 4.03 12.74
N TRP A 206 14.47 4.66 13.63
CA TRP A 206 13.78 3.95 14.70
C TRP A 206 12.51 3.29 14.19
N TYR A 207 12.31 2.01 14.52
CA TYR A 207 11.13 1.25 14.10
C TYR A 207 10.24 0.90 15.28
N PHE A 208 8.97 1.24 15.18
CA PHE A 208 7.94 0.91 16.15
C PHE A 208 6.80 0.15 15.48
N SER A 209 6.36 -0.93 16.10
CA SER A 209 5.20 -1.68 15.66
C SER A 209 4.15 -1.71 16.77
N ILE A 210 2.94 -1.29 16.44
CA ILE A 210 1.78 -1.29 17.33
C ILE A 210 0.80 -2.33 16.79
N PRO A 211 0.86 -3.57 17.29
CA PRO A 211 -0.08 -4.62 16.88
C PRO A 211 -1.47 -4.34 17.44
N CYS A 212 -2.49 -4.63 16.64
CA CYS A 212 -3.89 -4.53 17.05
C CYS A 212 -4.55 -5.90 16.96
N CYS A 213 -5.27 -6.30 18.00
CA CYS A 213 -6.02 -7.53 18.02
C CYS A 213 -7.43 -7.29 18.58
N ARG A 214 -8.44 -7.79 17.87
CA ARG A 214 -9.84 -7.79 18.28
C ARG A 214 -10.48 -9.15 18.07
N THR A 215 -9.69 -10.21 18.33
CA THR A 215 -10.15 -11.60 18.33
C THR A 215 -9.84 -12.24 19.66
N LEU A 216 -10.59 -13.30 19.97
CA LEU A 216 -10.43 -14.13 21.14
C LEU A 216 -10.17 -15.57 20.71
N PRO A 217 -9.27 -16.31 21.38
CA PRO A 217 -9.04 -17.71 21.07
C PRO A 217 -10.30 -18.55 21.42
N ARG A 218 -10.56 -19.58 20.63
CA ARG A 218 -11.55 -20.59 20.96
C ARG A 218 -10.94 -21.61 21.94
N LEU A 219 -11.71 -22.00 22.94
CA LEU A 219 -11.21 -22.86 24.03
C LEU A 219 -10.75 -24.27 23.58
N LEU A 220 -11.32 -24.81 22.51
CA LEU A 220 -11.10 -26.19 22.09
C LEU A 220 -10.38 -26.30 20.73
N THR A 221 -10.15 -25.20 20.06
CA THR A 221 -9.44 -25.15 18.79
C THR A 221 -8.45 -23.99 18.83
N HIS A 222 -7.43 -24.02 17.98
CA HIS A 222 -6.50 -22.91 17.84
C HIS A 222 -7.09 -21.74 17.03
N ASP A 223 -8.36 -21.84 16.64
CA ASP A 223 -9.07 -20.82 15.88
C ASP A 223 -9.28 -19.56 16.71
N GLN A 224 -9.39 -18.44 16.02
CA GLN A 224 -9.78 -17.15 16.59
C GLN A 224 -11.26 -16.86 16.26
N LYS A 225 -11.95 -16.20 17.14
CA LYS A 225 -13.31 -15.68 16.94
C LYS A 225 -13.32 -14.17 17.14
N PRO A 226 -14.24 -13.44 16.46
CA PRO A 226 -14.42 -12.02 16.71
C PRO A 226 -14.69 -11.72 18.19
N ASP A 227 -14.09 -10.67 18.72
CA ASP A 227 -14.48 -10.05 19.98
C ASP A 227 -15.83 -9.33 19.79
N THR A 228 -16.64 -9.27 20.84
CA THR A 228 -17.93 -8.57 20.84
C THR A 228 -17.82 -7.07 20.58
N ALA A 229 -16.66 -6.47 20.89
CA ALA A 229 -16.38 -5.07 20.60
C ALA A 229 -15.90 -4.83 19.14
N MET A 230 -15.72 -5.89 18.34
CA MET A 230 -15.42 -5.74 16.93
C MET A 230 -16.67 -5.28 16.17
N THR A 231 -16.49 -4.36 15.23
CA THR A 231 -17.56 -3.93 14.32
C THR A 231 -18.17 -5.14 13.60
N PRO A 232 -19.49 -5.36 13.66
CA PRO A 232 -20.16 -6.55 13.10
C PRO A 232 -19.86 -6.78 11.61
N LEU A 233 -19.63 -5.72 10.84
CA LEU A 233 -19.24 -5.78 9.43
C LEU A 233 -17.95 -6.61 9.21
N LEU A 234 -17.04 -6.64 10.18
CA LEU A 234 -15.77 -7.34 10.10
C LEU A 234 -15.83 -8.79 10.62
N TRP A 235 -16.94 -9.22 11.24
CA TRP A 235 -17.05 -10.57 11.82
C TRP A 235 -16.88 -11.71 10.82
N PRO A 236 -17.48 -11.70 9.62
CA PRO A 236 -17.26 -12.76 8.64
C PRO A 236 -15.80 -12.89 8.24
N PHE A 237 -15.14 -11.76 8.03
CA PHE A 237 -13.73 -11.68 7.63
C PHE A 237 -12.81 -12.19 8.75
N SER A 238 -13.02 -11.71 9.96
CA SER A 238 -12.27 -12.13 11.14
C SER A 238 -12.44 -13.64 11.42
N THR A 239 -13.64 -14.18 11.20
CA THR A 239 -13.90 -15.61 11.36
C THR A 239 -13.18 -16.45 10.29
N ALA A 240 -13.17 -15.98 9.05
CA ALA A 240 -12.46 -16.65 7.96
C ALA A 240 -10.95 -16.67 8.21
N MET A 241 -10.37 -15.49 8.53
CA MET A 241 -8.94 -15.37 8.87
C MET A 241 -8.57 -16.21 10.11
N GLY A 242 -9.45 -16.24 11.11
CA GLY A 242 -9.20 -16.96 12.36
C GLY A 242 -9.11 -18.49 12.23
N ARG A 243 -9.68 -19.06 11.17
CA ARG A 243 -9.56 -20.50 10.84
C ARG A 243 -8.24 -20.84 10.17
N ASP A 244 -7.67 -19.90 9.43
CA ASP A 244 -6.44 -20.09 8.67
C ASP A 244 -5.19 -19.68 9.46
N GLY A 245 -5.37 -19.01 10.60
CA GLY A 245 -4.30 -18.45 11.42
C GLY A 245 -3.34 -19.47 12.04
N ALA A 246 -3.75 -20.73 12.14
CA ALA A 246 -2.90 -21.80 12.69
C ALA A 246 -1.61 -22.01 11.87
N GLY A 247 -1.65 -21.79 10.55
CA GLY A 247 -0.48 -21.90 9.67
C GLY A 247 0.49 -20.71 9.77
N MET A 248 -0.01 -19.49 10.05
CA MET A 248 0.83 -18.28 10.15
C MET A 248 1.54 -18.16 11.50
N LEU A 249 0.92 -18.61 12.60
CA LEU A 249 1.52 -18.53 13.92
C LEU A 249 2.78 -19.41 14.06
N THR A 250 2.96 -20.40 13.20
CA THR A 250 4.17 -21.24 13.17
C THR A 250 5.35 -20.57 12.48
N HIS A 251 5.11 -19.59 11.60
CA HIS A 251 6.16 -18.84 10.90
C HIS A 251 6.52 -17.51 11.58
N GLY A 252 5.65 -16.96 12.43
CA GLY A 252 5.87 -15.68 13.11
C GLY A 252 6.86 -15.71 14.28
N LYS A 253 7.52 -16.84 14.56
CA LYS A 253 8.52 -16.94 15.64
C LYS A 253 9.94 -16.61 15.22
N THR A 254 10.17 -16.22 13.98
CA THR A 254 11.51 -15.95 13.43
C THR A 254 11.74 -14.52 12.96
N ALA A 255 10.79 -13.62 13.17
CA ALA A 255 11.02 -12.18 12.93
C ALA A 255 11.22 -11.47 14.28
N GLN A 256 12.44 -11.49 14.76
CA GLN A 256 12.97 -10.51 15.71
C GLN A 256 13.57 -9.34 14.94
#